data_8b26ba74954c3e5ab424f08ec9d062ab
#
_entry.id   8b26ba74954c3e5ab424f08ec9d062ab
#
_cell.length_a   1.000
_cell.length_b   1.000
_cell.length_c   1.000
_cell.angle_alpha   90.00
_cell.angle_beta   90.00
_cell.angle_gamma   90.00
#
_symmetry.space_group_name_H-M   'P 1'
#
loop_
_entity.id
_entity.type
_entity.pdbx_description
1 polymer ?
#
loop_
_entity_poly.entity_id
_entity_poly.type
_entity_poly.pdbx_seq_one_letter_code
_entity_poly.pdbx_strand_id
1 'polypeptide(L)'
;MLIILGHVLARSDTIEQATQLAREHVQRSRREPGCLSHDVHVDLDNPLRLVFVERWADGAALQAHFRVPGSVAFARDMARLAATPPEMAVHEATVLPLSLGATR
;
A
#
# COMPACT_ATOMS: atom_id res chain seq x y z
N MET A 1 16.38 0.95 1.14
CA MET A 1 15.00 1.34 0.81
C MET A 1 14.05 0.97 1.92
N LEU A 2 12.86 1.52 1.91
CA LEU A 2 11.81 1.12 2.82
C LEU A 2 10.78 0.28 2.08
N ILE A 3 10.31 -0.79 2.73
CA ILE A 3 9.18 -1.59 2.26
C ILE A 3 8.06 -1.42 3.26
N ILE A 4 6.88 -1.08 2.76
CA ILE A 4 5.68 -0.95 3.56
C ILE A 4 4.74 -2.11 3.19
N LEU A 5 4.31 -2.82 4.21
CA LEU A 5 3.29 -3.86 4.10
C LEU A 5 2.07 -3.39 4.88
N GLY A 6 0.94 -3.29 4.20
CA GLY A 6 -0.29 -2.84 4.81
C GLY A 6 -1.48 -3.65 4.35
N HIS A 7 -2.56 -3.61 5.10
CA HIS A 7 -3.80 -4.22 4.68
C HIS A 7 -5.01 -3.50 5.24
N VAL A 8 -6.10 -3.62 4.51
CA VAL A 8 -7.41 -3.11 4.88
C VAL A 8 -8.42 -4.22 4.68
N LEU A 9 -9.15 -4.55 5.73
CA LEU A 9 -10.29 -5.45 5.63
C LEU A 9 -11.54 -4.60 5.42
N ALA A 10 -12.11 -4.64 4.22
CA ALA A 10 -13.36 -3.95 3.93
C ALA A 10 -14.57 -4.79 4.35
N ARG A 11 -15.75 -4.23 4.20
CA ARG A 11 -17.02 -4.95 4.36
C ARG A 11 -17.61 -5.27 3.00
N SER A 12 -18.56 -6.19 2.94
CA SER A 12 -19.23 -6.54 1.69
C SER A 12 -19.94 -5.34 1.04
N ASP A 13 -20.40 -4.39 1.86
CA ASP A 13 -21.06 -3.17 1.38
C ASP A 13 -20.09 -2.03 1.05
N THR A 14 -18.80 -2.16 1.35
CA THR A 14 -17.79 -1.12 1.10
C THR A 14 -16.65 -1.54 0.18
N ILE A 15 -16.54 -2.82 -0.17
CA ILE A 15 -15.39 -3.33 -0.92
C ILE A 15 -15.24 -2.69 -2.31
N GLU A 16 -16.33 -2.40 -3.00
CA GLU A 16 -16.26 -1.75 -4.31
C GLU A 16 -15.67 -0.35 -4.20
N GLN A 17 -16.16 0.44 -3.25
CA GLN A 17 -15.63 1.80 -3.03
C GLN A 17 -14.19 1.76 -2.55
N ALA A 18 -13.86 0.86 -1.63
CA ALA A 18 -12.50 0.71 -1.13
C ALA A 18 -11.52 0.33 -2.26
N THR A 19 -11.93 -0.58 -3.14
CA THR A 19 -11.11 -0.97 -4.29
C THR A 19 -10.86 0.19 -5.24
N GLN A 20 -11.88 0.98 -5.54
CA GLN A 20 -11.74 2.15 -6.41
C GLN A 20 -10.79 3.20 -5.82
N LEU A 21 -10.96 3.51 -4.54
CA LEU A 21 -10.08 4.45 -3.84
C LEU A 21 -8.65 3.94 -3.76
N ALA A 22 -8.47 2.63 -3.54
CA ALA A 22 -7.15 2.01 -3.52
C ALA A 22 -6.44 2.13 -4.87
N ARG A 23 -7.15 1.90 -5.98
CA ARG A 23 -6.58 2.08 -7.32
C ARG A 23 -6.14 3.51 -7.57
N GLU A 24 -6.97 4.47 -7.23
CA GLU A 24 -6.65 5.89 -7.40
C GLU A 24 -5.45 6.30 -6.56
N HIS A 25 -5.39 5.84 -5.32
CA HIS A 25 -4.27 6.11 -4.41
C HIS A 25 -2.96 5.54 -4.93
N VAL A 26 -2.97 4.29 -5.38
CA VAL A 26 -1.79 3.62 -5.93
C VAL A 26 -1.29 4.35 -7.18
N GLN A 27 -2.18 4.68 -8.11
CA GLN A 27 -1.81 5.37 -9.35
C GLN A 27 -1.22 6.75 -9.09
N ARG A 28 -1.80 7.50 -8.15
CA ARG A 28 -1.28 8.81 -7.75
C ARG A 28 0.08 8.68 -7.07
N SER A 29 0.22 7.73 -6.15
CA SER A 29 1.45 7.53 -5.37
C SER A 29 2.65 7.17 -6.25
N ARG A 30 2.44 6.43 -7.31
CA ARG A 30 3.49 6.03 -8.24
C ARG A 30 4.20 7.20 -8.90
N ARG A 31 3.56 8.38 -8.95
CA ARG A 31 4.13 9.61 -9.54
C ARG A 31 4.92 10.42 -8.54
N GLU A 32 4.88 10.07 -7.27
CA GLU A 32 5.56 10.84 -6.22
C GLU A 32 7.07 10.56 -6.24
N PRO A 33 7.90 11.58 -5.97
CA PRO A 33 9.35 11.40 -5.94
C PRO A 33 9.74 10.37 -4.89
N GLY A 34 10.64 9.46 -5.28
CA GLY A 34 11.13 8.42 -4.39
C GLY A 34 10.22 7.20 -4.24
N CYS A 35 9.06 7.18 -4.89
CA CYS A 35 8.24 5.99 -4.97
C CYS A 35 8.87 5.00 -5.96
N LEU A 36 9.39 3.89 -5.45
CA LEU A 36 9.97 2.84 -6.29
C LEU A 36 8.89 1.90 -6.82
N SER A 37 7.90 1.60 -6.01
CA SER A 37 6.71 0.84 -6.40
C SER A 37 5.59 1.07 -5.38
N HIS A 38 4.37 0.94 -5.83
CA HIS A 38 3.20 1.04 -4.97
C HIS A 38 2.09 0.21 -5.60
N ASP A 39 1.70 -0.87 -4.94
CA ASP A 39 0.78 -1.86 -5.49
C ASP A 39 -0.26 -2.27 -4.47
N VAL A 40 -1.43 -2.65 -4.96
CA VAL A 40 -2.51 -3.21 -4.14
C VAL A 40 -2.97 -4.52 -4.76
N HIS A 41 -3.26 -5.48 -3.90
CA HIS A 41 -3.69 -6.82 -4.27
C HIS A 41 -4.90 -7.23 -3.45
N VAL A 42 -5.66 -8.18 -3.98
CA VAL A 42 -6.72 -8.84 -3.21
C VAL A 42 -6.16 -10.15 -2.67
N ASP A 43 -6.42 -10.41 -1.39
CA ASP A 43 -6.06 -11.68 -0.76
C ASP A 43 -6.92 -12.80 -1.38
N LEU A 44 -6.26 -13.86 -1.85
CA LEU A 44 -6.97 -15.00 -2.45
C LEU A 44 -7.86 -15.74 -1.44
N ASP A 45 -7.50 -15.67 -0.16
CA ASP A 45 -8.27 -16.34 0.90
C ASP A 45 -9.42 -15.49 1.44
N ASN A 46 -9.40 -14.19 1.16
CA ASN A 46 -10.43 -13.26 1.63
C ASN A 46 -10.62 -12.10 0.65
N PRO A 47 -11.65 -12.14 -0.20
CA PRO A 47 -11.86 -11.10 -1.22
C PRO A 47 -12.20 -9.71 -0.65
N LEU A 48 -12.44 -9.59 0.64
CA LEU A 48 -12.66 -8.30 1.32
C LEU A 48 -11.35 -7.68 1.85
N ARG A 49 -10.22 -8.41 1.75
CA ARG A 49 -8.93 -7.95 2.26
C ARG A 49 -8.07 -7.42 1.13
N LEU A 50 -7.76 -6.11 1.19
CA LEU A 50 -6.83 -5.45 0.27
C LEU A 50 -5.46 -5.41 0.92
N VAL A 51 -4.43 -5.83 0.17
CA VAL A 51 -3.04 -5.88 0.64
C VAL A 51 -2.21 -4.91 -0.17
N PHE A 52 -1.52 -4.00 0.52
CA PHE A 52 -0.65 -3.00 -0.10
C PHE A 52 0.81 -3.39 0.08
N VAL A 53 1.57 -3.29 -1.00
CA VAL A 53 3.02 -3.46 -0.97
C VAL A 53 3.64 -2.23 -1.61
N GLU A 54 4.46 -1.52 -0.83
CA GLU A 54 5.08 -0.26 -1.27
C GLU A 54 6.58 -0.32 -1.07
N ARG A 55 7.30 0.29 -2.00
CA ARG A 55 8.74 0.48 -1.89
C ARG A 55 9.07 1.95 -2.08
N TRP A 56 9.82 2.51 -1.13
CA TRP A 56 10.23 3.91 -1.14
C TRP A 56 11.74 4.01 -1.02
N ALA A 57 12.32 4.99 -1.71
CA ALA A 57 13.76 5.16 -1.75
C ALA A 57 14.36 5.40 -0.36
N ASP A 58 13.68 6.23 0.46
CA ASP A 58 14.15 6.61 1.80
C ASP A 58 13.00 7.13 2.66
N GLY A 59 13.31 7.45 3.91
CA GLY A 59 12.33 7.95 4.86
C GLY A 59 11.77 9.32 4.50
N ALA A 60 12.57 10.17 3.87
CA ALA A 60 12.10 11.50 3.46
C ALA A 60 11.01 11.40 2.40
N ALA A 61 11.17 10.51 1.43
CA ALA A 61 10.16 10.24 0.40
C ALA A 61 8.87 9.71 1.01
N LEU A 62 8.97 8.77 1.96
CA LEU A 62 7.81 8.21 2.63
C LEU A 62 7.09 9.27 3.48
N GLN A 63 7.83 10.10 4.21
CA GLN A 63 7.23 11.18 5.00
C GLN A 63 6.51 12.19 4.10
N ALA A 64 7.10 12.54 2.96
CA ALA A 64 6.45 13.42 1.99
C ALA A 64 5.15 12.80 1.48
N HIS A 65 5.15 11.49 1.20
CA HIS A 65 3.95 10.74 0.77
C HIS A 65 2.82 10.86 1.81
N PHE A 66 3.13 10.72 3.09
CA PHE A 66 2.12 10.83 4.15
C PHE A 66 1.53 12.22 4.29
N ARG A 67 2.21 13.26 3.79
CA ARG A 67 1.74 14.64 3.84
C ARG A 67 0.95 15.08 2.61
N VAL A 68 0.98 14.29 1.56
CA VAL A 68 0.18 14.58 0.35
C VAL A 68 -1.29 14.61 0.74
N PRO A 69 -2.04 15.69 0.42
CA PRO A 69 -3.46 15.79 0.80
C PRO A 69 -4.30 14.59 0.36
N GLY A 70 -4.01 14.04 -0.81
CA GLY A 70 -4.68 12.84 -1.30
C GLY A 70 -4.39 11.60 -0.45
N SER A 71 -3.19 11.48 0.12
CA SER A 71 -2.85 10.38 1.02
C SER A 71 -3.54 10.52 2.37
N VAL A 72 -3.63 11.73 2.88
CA VAL A 72 -4.36 12.02 4.12
C VAL A 72 -5.85 11.67 3.95
N ALA A 73 -6.46 12.10 2.86
CA ALA A 73 -7.86 11.80 2.55
C ALA A 73 -8.07 10.29 2.38
N PHE A 74 -7.16 9.61 1.70
CA PHE A 74 -7.22 8.17 1.50
C PHE A 74 -7.21 7.39 2.83
N ALA A 75 -6.29 7.75 3.74
CA ALA A 75 -6.21 7.12 5.05
C ALA A 75 -7.50 7.29 5.85
N ARG A 76 -8.07 8.49 5.84
CA ARG A 76 -9.35 8.78 6.49
C ARG A 76 -10.48 7.94 5.90
N ASP A 77 -10.58 7.90 4.57
CA ASP A 77 -11.64 7.17 3.89
C ASP A 77 -11.52 5.66 4.09
N MET A 78 -10.30 5.12 4.08
CA MET A 78 -10.09 3.70 4.35
C MET A 78 -10.46 3.33 5.77
N ALA A 79 -10.15 4.16 6.75
CA ALA A 79 -10.57 3.92 8.13
C ALA A 79 -12.10 3.84 8.25
N ARG A 80 -12.81 4.67 7.50
CA ARG A 80 -14.29 4.67 7.49
C ARG A 80 -14.87 3.44 6.80
N LEU A 81 -14.23 2.96 5.73
CA LEU A 81 -14.73 1.84 4.92
C LEU A 81 -14.32 0.48 5.48
N ALA A 82 -13.35 0.44 6.36
CA ALA A 82 -12.80 -0.80 6.91
C ALA A 82 -13.70 -1.40 8.00
N ALA A 83 -13.71 -2.73 8.07
CA ALA A 83 -14.37 -3.46 9.15
C ALA A 83 -13.59 -3.38 10.45
N THR A 84 -12.26 -3.31 10.35
CA THR A 84 -11.33 -3.16 11.48
C THR A 84 -10.32 -2.08 11.13
N PRO A 85 -9.63 -1.46 12.11
CA PRO A 85 -8.62 -0.45 11.79
C PRO A 85 -7.59 -0.97 10.80
N PRO A 86 -7.27 -0.21 9.72
CA PRO A 86 -6.21 -0.58 8.80
C PRO A 86 -4.87 -0.75 9.51
N GLU A 87 -4.04 -1.66 9.02
CA GLU A 87 -2.72 -1.93 9.61
C GLU A 87 -1.63 -1.69 8.57
N MET A 88 -0.48 -1.22 9.06
CA MET A 88 0.67 -0.93 8.23
C MET A 88 1.95 -1.11 9.04
N ALA A 89 2.97 -1.71 8.42
CA ALA A 89 4.31 -1.84 9.01
C ALA A 89 5.34 -1.35 8.01
N VAL A 90 6.31 -0.58 8.49
CA VAL A 90 7.43 -0.05 7.71
C VAL A 90 8.69 -0.82 8.05
N HIS A 91 9.40 -1.30 7.03
CA HIS A 91 10.61 -2.08 7.16
C HIS A 91 11.76 -1.42 6.42
N GLU A 92 12.96 -1.43 7.01
CA GLU A 92 14.18 -1.18 6.24
C GLU A 92 14.52 -2.43 5.45
N ALA A 93 14.92 -2.28 4.19
CA ALA A 93 15.18 -3.43 3.33
C ALA A 93 16.39 -3.18 2.42
N THR A 94 17.12 -4.24 2.17
CA THR A 94 18.23 -4.28 1.22
C THR A 94 18.05 -5.47 0.31
N VAL A 95 18.18 -5.25 -0.99
CA VAL A 95 18.16 -6.34 -1.94
C VAL A 95 19.44 -7.17 -1.77
N LEU A 96 19.30 -8.46 -1.53
CA LEU A 96 20.44 -9.36 -1.42
C LEU A 96 20.95 -9.71 -2.81
N PRO A 97 22.28 -9.83 -3.00
CA PRO A 97 22.85 -10.23 -4.28
C PRO A 97 22.70 -11.75 -4.53
N LEU A 98 21.55 -12.29 -4.18
CA LEU A 98 21.25 -13.71 -4.25
C LEU A 98 20.12 -13.90 -5.27
N SER A 99 20.37 -14.73 -6.27
CA SER A 99 19.37 -15.02 -7.29
C SER A 99 18.84 -16.44 -7.13
N LEU A 100 17.58 -16.55 -6.76
CA LEU A 100 16.88 -17.83 -6.73
C LEU A 100 16.32 -18.20 -8.11
N GLY A 101 16.12 -17.19 -8.97
CA GLY A 101 15.56 -17.40 -10.31
C GLY A 101 16.51 -18.13 -11.26
N ALA A 102 17.80 -18.05 -11.03
CA ALA A 102 18.81 -18.67 -11.90
C ALA A 102 18.73 -20.19 -11.94
N THR A 103 18.12 -20.81 -10.95
CA THR A 103 18.00 -22.27 -10.83
C THR A 103 16.68 -22.83 -11.36
N ARG A 104 15.85 -22.00 -11.91
CA ARG A 104 14.53 -22.40 -12.38
C ARG A 104 14.42 -22.45 -13.87
#